data_207e85a47a2cc79426df5a5c359d36a1
#
_entry.id   207e85a47a2cc79426df5a5c359d36a1
#
_cell.length_a   1.000
_cell.length_b   1.000
_cell.length_c   1.000
_cell.angle_alpha   90.00
_cell.angle_beta   90.00
_cell.angle_gamma   90.00
#
_symmetry.space_group_name_H-M   'P 1'
#
loop_
_entity.id
_entity.type
_entity.pdbx_description
1 polymer ?
#
loop_
_entity_poly.entity_id
_entity_poly.type
_entity_poly.pdbx_seq_one_letter_code
_entity_poly.pdbx_strand_id
1 'polypeptide(L)'
;MTKKQYEALTWAESKFTLAVTQGYVHITRTEFDKVSTIYEEMYGETVTRSQKACPRCVLRIMQRIGKDYLTYKEKLEKKKEKKQDGGDQG
;
A
#
# COMPACT_ATOMS: atom_id res chain seq x y z
N MET A 1 5.95 -4.31 5.75
CA MET A 1 4.50 -4.60 5.79
C MET A 1 4.28 -6.03 6.21
N THR A 2 3.32 -6.26 7.08
CA THR A 2 2.94 -7.61 7.48
C THR A 2 1.85 -8.14 6.56
N LYS A 3 1.65 -9.47 6.57
CA LYS A 3 0.58 -10.09 5.78
C LYS A 3 -0.79 -9.52 6.16
N LYS A 4 -1.00 -9.30 7.45
CA LYS A 4 -2.25 -8.73 7.95
C LYS A 4 -2.49 -7.32 7.42
N GLN A 5 -1.44 -6.50 7.41
CA GLN A 5 -1.51 -5.14 6.86
C GLN A 5 -1.78 -5.18 5.35
N TYR A 6 -1.11 -6.09 4.65
CA TYR A 6 -1.31 -6.27 3.22
C TYR A 6 -2.77 -6.63 2.91
N GLU A 7 -3.31 -7.61 3.62
CA GLU A 7 -4.69 -8.05 3.42
C GLU A 7 -5.69 -6.93 3.73
N ALA A 8 -5.38 -6.11 4.73
CA ALA A 8 -6.24 -4.98 5.09
C ALA A 8 -6.23 -3.87 4.04
N LEU A 9 -5.26 -3.88 3.12
CA LEU A 9 -5.11 -2.85 2.10
C LEU A 9 -5.45 -3.31 0.69
N THR A 10 -5.85 -4.56 0.51
CA THR A 10 -6.14 -5.10 -0.83
C THR A 10 -7.24 -4.32 -1.57
N TRP A 11 -8.22 -3.81 -0.83
CA TRP A 11 -9.30 -3.00 -1.43
C TRP A 11 -8.78 -1.72 -2.08
N ALA A 12 -7.63 -1.23 -1.65
CA ALA A 12 -7.06 0.01 -2.14
C ALA A 12 -5.97 -0.20 -3.20
N GLU A 13 -5.77 -1.42 -3.66
CA GLU A 13 -4.68 -1.73 -4.60
C GLU A 13 -4.69 -0.85 -5.85
N SER A 14 -5.86 -0.66 -6.47
CA SER A 14 -5.98 0.17 -7.67
C SER A 14 -5.58 1.62 -7.37
N LYS A 15 -5.91 2.11 -6.18
CA LYS A 15 -5.58 3.47 -5.75
C LYS A 15 -4.08 3.62 -5.55
N PHE A 16 -3.43 2.61 -4.96
CA PHE A 16 -1.99 2.60 -4.80
C PHE A 16 -1.28 2.56 -6.16
N THR A 17 -1.77 1.75 -7.07
CA THR A 17 -1.20 1.65 -8.41
C THR A 17 -1.25 3.00 -9.12
N LEU A 18 -2.40 3.67 -9.07
CA LEU A 18 -2.55 4.99 -9.69
C LEU A 18 -1.63 6.01 -9.05
N ALA A 19 -1.52 6.00 -7.72
CA ALA A 19 -0.67 6.95 -7.01
C ALA A 19 0.80 6.77 -7.39
N VAL A 20 1.26 5.52 -7.45
CA VAL A 20 2.67 5.21 -7.71
C VAL A 20 3.01 5.39 -9.19
N THR A 21 2.14 4.96 -10.10
CA THR A 21 2.45 4.99 -11.54
C THR A 21 2.05 6.29 -12.22
N GLN A 22 0.93 6.89 -11.80
CA GLN A 22 0.36 8.07 -12.46
C GLN A 22 0.47 9.35 -11.64
N GLY A 23 0.88 9.25 -10.37
CA GLY A 23 0.92 10.42 -9.51
C GLY A 23 -0.46 11.00 -9.24
N TYR A 24 -1.46 10.15 -9.21
CA TYR A 24 -2.86 10.53 -9.04
C TYR A 24 -3.52 9.66 -7.98
N VAL A 25 -4.36 10.27 -7.15
CA VAL A 25 -5.11 9.54 -6.15
C VAL A 25 -6.54 10.08 -6.08
N HIS A 26 -7.50 9.17 -6.01
CA HIS A 26 -8.90 9.49 -5.77
C HIS A 26 -9.37 8.60 -4.63
N ILE A 27 -9.51 9.18 -3.46
CA ILE A 27 -9.83 8.41 -2.25
C ILE A 27 -10.69 9.28 -1.34
N THR A 28 -11.70 8.67 -0.71
CA THR A 28 -12.56 9.39 0.21
C THR A 28 -11.85 9.56 1.56
N ARG A 29 -12.37 10.46 2.39
CA ARG A 29 -11.82 10.71 3.71
C ARG A 29 -11.86 9.43 4.56
N THR A 30 -12.98 8.74 4.53
CA THR A 30 -13.16 7.50 5.29
C THR A 30 -12.17 6.43 4.85
N GLU A 31 -11.99 6.29 3.54
CA GLU A 31 -11.02 5.34 2.99
C GLU A 31 -9.60 5.71 3.39
N PHE A 32 -9.26 6.98 3.29
CA PHE A 32 -7.92 7.44 3.65
C PHE A 32 -7.64 7.26 5.14
N ASP A 33 -8.66 7.42 5.99
CA ASP A 33 -8.50 7.17 7.43
C ASP A 33 -8.06 5.73 7.70
N LYS A 34 -8.60 4.78 6.97
CA LYS A 34 -8.21 3.37 7.09
C LYS A 34 -6.76 3.16 6.68
N VAL A 35 -6.36 3.78 5.57
CA VAL A 35 -4.98 3.71 5.10
C VAL A 35 -4.04 4.37 6.11
N SER A 36 -4.44 5.52 6.65
CA SER A 36 -3.65 6.27 7.63
C SER A 36 -3.34 5.46 8.87
N THR A 37 -4.32 4.71 9.36
CA THR A 37 -4.14 3.87 10.54
C THR A 37 -3.02 2.86 10.32
N ILE A 38 -3.03 2.21 9.16
CA ILE A 38 -2.02 1.22 8.82
C ILE A 38 -0.67 1.90 8.55
N TYR A 39 -0.69 3.05 7.90
CA TYR A 39 0.51 3.85 7.67
C TYR A 39 1.20 4.20 8.99
N GLU A 40 0.42 4.63 9.97
CA GLU A 40 0.96 4.97 11.30
C GLU A 40 1.59 3.76 11.97
N GLU A 41 0.97 2.59 11.84
CA GLU A 41 1.52 1.35 12.38
C GLU A 41 2.84 0.98 11.70
N MET A 42 2.89 1.11 10.37
CA MET A 42 4.07 0.70 9.60
C MET A 42 5.28 1.60 9.83
N TYR A 43 5.06 2.90 9.89
CA TYR A 43 6.15 3.87 9.89
C TYR A 43 6.37 4.57 11.24
N GLY A 44 5.47 4.35 12.20
CA GLY A 44 5.57 5.01 13.49
C GLY A 44 5.36 6.51 13.43
N GLU A 45 4.70 7.00 12.38
CA GLU A 45 4.44 8.41 12.17
C GLU A 45 2.95 8.70 12.30
N THR A 46 2.61 9.84 12.87
CA THR A 46 1.21 10.25 13.00
C THR A 46 0.78 11.03 11.77
N VAL A 47 -0.36 10.65 11.18
CA VAL A 47 -0.96 11.40 10.08
C VAL A 47 -1.90 12.43 10.69
N THR A 48 -1.52 13.71 10.59
CA THR A 48 -2.27 14.79 11.19
C THR A 48 -3.52 15.14 10.39
N ARG A 49 -4.44 15.85 11.05
CA ARG A 49 -5.65 16.33 10.38
C ARG A 49 -5.31 17.23 9.21
N SER A 50 -4.29 18.07 9.36
CA SER A 50 -3.81 18.95 8.30
C SER A 50 -3.34 18.15 7.09
N GLN A 51 -2.61 17.07 7.32
CA GLN A 51 -2.15 16.20 6.24
C GLN A 51 -3.31 15.53 5.52
N LYS A 52 -4.32 15.10 6.26
CA LYS A 52 -5.51 14.47 5.67
C LYS A 52 -6.30 15.45 4.80
N ALA A 53 -6.22 16.73 5.09
CA ALA A 53 -6.90 17.77 4.32
C ALA A 53 -6.05 18.30 3.16
N CYS A 54 -4.80 17.88 3.05
CA CYS A 54 -3.86 18.35 2.04
C CYS A 54 -3.75 17.32 0.91
N PRO A 55 -4.21 17.62 -0.32
CA PRO A 55 -4.15 16.66 -1.43
C PRO A 55 -2.74 16.15 -1.72
N ARG A 56 -1.74 17.02 -1.64
CA ARG A 56 -0.36 16.62 -1.87
C ARG A 56 0.14 15.68 -0.79
N CYS A 57 -0.26 15.93 0.46
CA CYS A 57 0.14 15.08 1.58
C CYS A 57 -0.50 13.71 1.45
N VAL A 58 -1.78 13.66 1.07
CA VAL A 58 -2.50 12.41 0.83
C VAL A 58 -1.81 11.61 -0.27
N LEU A 59 -1.51 12.27 -1.38
CA LEU A 59 -0.83 11.61 -2.51
C LEU A 59 0.53 11.03 -2.08
N ARG A 60 1.32 11.82 -1.35
CA ARG A 60 2.64 11.38 -0.88
C ARG A 60 2.53 10.17 0.03
N ILE A 61 1.58 10.19 0.95
CA ILE A 61 1.34 9.07 1.86
C ILE A 61 0.92 7.83 1.07
N MET A 62 -0.01 8.01 0.15
CA MET A 62 -0.47 6.91 -0.70
C MET A 62 0.66 6.33 -1.55
N GLN A 63 1.55 7.19 -2.06
CA GLN A 63 2.70 6.72 -2.84
C GLN A 63 3.67 5.92 -1.98
N ARG A 64 3.93 6.39 -0.76
CA ARG A 64 4.87 5.70 0.13
C ARG A 64 4.34 4.33 0.53
N ILE A 65 3.14 4.28 1.05
CA ILE A 65 2.55 3.00 1.48
C ILE A 65 2.22 2.13 0.28
N GLY A 66 1.85 2.75 -0.85
CA GLY A 66 1.56 2.05 -2.09
C GLY A 66 2.78 1.32 -2.64
N LYS A 67 3.94 1.95 -2.60
CA LYS A 67 5.19 1.30 -3.01
C LYS A 67 5.47 0.07 -2.17
N ASP A 68 5.31 0.20 -0.86
CA ASP A 68 5.53 -0.92 0.04
C ASP A 68 4.52 -2.02 -0.19
N TYR A 69 3.26 -1.65 -0.44
CA TYR A 69 2.20 -2.60 -0.76
C TYR A 69 2.53 -3.39 -2.02
N LEU A 70 2.87 -2.69 -3.10
CA LEU A 70 3.18 -3.32 -4.38
C LEU A 70 4.44 -4.17 -4.32
N THR A 71 5.44 -3.72 -3.56
CA THR A 71 6.66 -4.50 -3.33
C THR A 71 6.36 -5.78 -2.58
N TYR A 72 5.50 -5.70 -1.57
CA TYR A 72 5.10 -6.88 -0.80
C TYR A 72 4.33 -7.86 -1.69
N LYS A 73 3.42 -7.33 -2.50
CA LYS A 73 2.66 -8.15 -3.46
C LYS A 73 3.58 -8.87 -4.42
N GLU A 74 4.58 -8.16 -4.95
CA GLU A 74 5.57 -8.74 -5.85
C GLU A 74 6.33 -9.88 -5.19
N LYS A 75 6.74 -9.67 -3.95
CA LYS A 75 7.45 -10.71 -3.18
C LYS A 75 6.57 -11.93 -2.98
N LEU A 76 5.29 -11.75 -2.72
CA LEU A 76 4.38 -12.86 -2.57
C LEU A 76 4.23 -13.63 -3.87
N GLU A 77 4.08 -12.93 -4.98
CA GLU A 77 3.97 -13.55 -6.31
C GLU A 77 5.25 -14.29 -6.69
N LYS A 78 6.40 -13.68 -6.45
CA LYS A 78 7.70 -14.32 -6.70
C LYS A 78 7.89 -15.56 -5.83
N LYS A 79 7.45 -15.49 -4.57
CA LYS A 79 7.53 -16.62 -3.67
C LYS A 79 6.65 -17.77 -4.15
N LYS A 80 5.48 -17.45 -4.70
CA LYS A 80 4.59 -18.44 -5.30
C LYS A 80 5.21 -19.04 -6.55
N GLU A 81 5.74 -18.20 -7.42
CA GLU A 81 6.41 -18.64 -8.64
C GLU A 81 7.62 -19.50 -8.32
N LYS A 82 8.43 -19.05 -7.36
CA LYS A 82 9.61 -19.78 -6.93
C LYS A 82 9.24 -21.14 -6.36
N LYS A 83 8.11 -21.21 -5.68
CA LYS A 83 7.62 -22.46 -5.13
C LYS A 83 7.18 -23.42 -6.24
N GLN A 84 6.55 -22.87 -7.28
CA GLN A 84 6.16 -23.65 -8.46
C GLN A 84 7.38 -24.06 -9.26
N ASP A 85 8.29 -23.13 -9.48
CA ASP A 85 9.53 -23.39 -10.19
C ASP A 85 10.37 -24.44 -9.45
N GLY A 86 10.41 -24.33 -8.14
CA GLY A 86 11.11 -25.29 -7.30
C GLY A 86 10.52 -26.69 -7.45
N GLY A 87 9.20 -26.76 -7.57
CA GLY A 87 8.52 -28.01 -7.83
C GLY A 87 8.84 -28.56 -9.19
N ASP A 88 8.87 -27.71 -10.19
CA ASP A 88 9.18 -28.10 -11.56
C ASP A 88 10.64 -28.54 -11.73
N GLN A 89 11.52 -27.83 -11.05
CA GLN A 89 12.96 -28.10 -11.13
C GLN A 89 13.39 -29.26 -10.23
N GLY A 90 12.63 -29.46 -9.20
CA GLY A 90 12.90 -30.49 -8.24
C GLY A 90 12.38 -31.80 -8.69
#